data_eb0789849c8690539fba750bcde4606f
#
_entry.id   eb0789849c8690539fba750bcde4606f
#
_cell.length_a   1.000
_cell.length_b   1.000
_cell.length_c   1.000
_cell.angle_alpha   90.00
_cell.angle_beta   90.00
_cell.angle_gamma   90.00
#
_symmetry.space_group_name_H-M   'P 1'
#
loop_
_entity.id
_entity.type
_entity.pdbx_description
1 polymer ?
#
loop_
_entity_poly.entity_id
_entity_poly.type
_entity_poly.pdbx_seq_one_letter_code
_entity_poly.pdbx_strand_id
1 'polypeptide(L)'
;MYSTLLVPLDGSKRAEAILSHVEKMAIKFGARVVLLTCVEQKLPYPGDLEVSAMAYTGDDLVQQTQAAKSYLREVQTKLEQQGILVSTMIMQGQPVEAILAVAAQENADLIAIASHGRSGLGRVFYGSVAAGILQRVDRPLLIIRAPEG
;
A
#
# COMPACT_ATOMS: atom_id res chain seq x y z
N MET A 1 -0.98 -14.43 -17.90
CA MET A 1 -0.64 -15.04 -16.61
C MET A 1 -1.10 -14.19 -15.44
N TYR A 2 -0.63 -12.97 -15.30
CA TYR A 2 -1.10 -12.09 -14.24
C TYR A 2 -2.27 -11.26 -14.73
N SER A 3 -3.42 -11.39 -14.06
CA SER A 3 -4.65 -10.68 -14.43
C SER A 3 -4.98 -9.52 -13.50
N THR A 4 -4.58 -9.61 -12.24
CA THR A 4 -4.87 -8.60 -11.21
C THR A 4 -3.66 -8.39 -10.32
N LEU A 5 -3.16 -7.18 -10.29
CA LEU A 5 -2.03 -6.79 -9.46
C LEU A 5 -2.54 -5.93 -8.31
N LEU A 6 -2.25 -6.31 -7.08
CA LEU A 6 -2.59 -5.52 -5.90
C LEU A 6 -1.36 -4.73 -5.47
N VAL A 7 -1.51 -3.42 -5.34
CA VAL A 7 -0.41 -2.51 -5.08
C VAL A 7 -0.73 -1.64 -3.87
N PRO A 8 -0.22 -2.01 -2.69
CA PRO A 8 -0.36 -1.17 -1.51
C PRO A 8 0.53 0.08 -1.60
N LEU A 9 -0.03 1.23 -1.29
CA LEU A 9 0.67 2.51 -1.28
C LEU A 9 0.30 3.26 0.00
N ASP A 10 1.26 4.01 0.54
CA ASP A 10 1.06 4.77 1.76
C ASP A 10 1.26 6.28 1.58
N GLY A 11 1.38 6.73 0.33
CA GLY A 11 1.61 8.12 0.01
C GLY A 11 3.07 8.52 -0.02
N SER A 12 3.98 7.64 0.37
CA SER A 12 5.41 7.94 0.36
C SER A 12 6.02 7.74 -1.02
N LYS A 13 7.07 8.49 -1.33
CA LYS A 13 7.83 8.28 -2.57
C LYS A 13 8.50 6.92 -2.59
N ARG A 14 8.87 6.41 -1.42
CA ARG A 14 9.46 5.08 -1.31
C ARG A 14 8.50 4.00 -1.82
N ALA A 15 7.24 4.06 -1.38
CA ALA A 15 6.24 3.09 -1.83
C ALA A 15 6.01 3.19 -3.33
N GLU A 16 6.11 4.38 -3.91
CA GLU A 16 5.89 4.60 -5.34
C GLU A 16 6.97 3.99 -6.22
N ALA A 17 8.11 3.59 -5.65
CA ALA A 17 9.16 2.91 -6.41
C ALA A 17 8.66 1.64 -7.10
N ILE A 18 7.58 1.03 -6.57
CA ILE A 18 6.98 -0.16 -7.18
C ILE A 18 6.26 0.15 -8.49
N LEU A 19 5.83 1.40 -8.69
CA LEU A 19 4.91 1.75 -9.78
C LEU A 19 5.51 1.51 -11.18
N SER A 20 6.81 1.75 -11.36
CA SER A 20 7.45 1.48 -12.66
C SER A 20 7.40 0.00 -13.03
N HIS A 21 7.53 -0.87 -12.05
CA HIS A 21 7.42 -2.32 -12.26
C HIS A 21 5.99 -2.74 -12.54
N VAL A 22 5.05 -2.21 -11.77
CA VAL A 22 3.62 -2.49 -11.94
C VAL A 22 3.14 -2.04 -13.31
N GLU A 23 3.53 -0.86 -13.75
CA GLU A 23 3.16 -0.33 -15.05
C GLU A 23 3.60 -1.27 -16.17
N LYS A 24 4.86 -1.66 -16.15
CA LYS A 24 5.41 -2.57 -17.17
C LYS A 24 4.71 -3.93 -17.16
N MET A 25 4.45 -4.47 -15.98
CA MET A 25 3.78 -5.76 -15.86
C MET A 25 2.33 -5.68 -16.31
N ALA A 26 1.62 -4.63 -15.93
CA ALA A 26 0.22 -4.45 -16.30
C ALA A 26 0.09 -4.33 -17.82
N ILE A 27 0.97 -3.57 -18.47
CA ILE A 27 0.96 -3.42 -19.93
C ILE A 27 1.28 -4.76 -20.59
N LYS A 28 2.31 -5.44 -20.11
CA LYS A 28 2.75 -6.70 -20.74
C LYS A 28 1.70 -7.80 -20.65
N PHE A 29 1.04 -7.92 -19.52
CA PHE A 29 0.08 -9.02 -19.29
C PHE A 29 -1.37 -8.61 -19.51
N GLY A 30 -1.64 -7.34 -19.79
CA GLY A 30 -3.02 -6.85 -19.87
C GLY A 30 -3.72 -6.93 -18.51
N ALA A 31 -2.99 -6.75 -17.43
CA ALA A 31 -3.52 -6.90 -16.09
C ALA A 31 -4.17 -5.61 -15.59
N ARG A 32 -5.22 -5.75 -14.78
CA ARG A 32 -5.76 -4.62 -14.05
C ARG A 32 -4.96 -4.40 -12.78
N VAL A 33 -4.98 -3.18 -12.28
CA VAL A 33 -4.26 -2.79 -11.07
C VAL A 33 -5.25 -2.34 -10.01
N VAL A 34 -5.09 -2.85 -8.80
CA VAL A 34 -5.86 -2.41 -7.64
C VAL A 34 -4.89 -1.68 -6.71
N LEU A 35 -5.09 -0.37 -6.57
CA LEU A 35 -4.30 0.45 -5.65
C LEU A 35 -4.98 0.47 -4.29
N LEU A 36 -4.24 0.21 -3.24
CA LEU A 36 -4.78 0.12 -1.89
C LEU A 36 -4.01 1.01 -0.93
N THR A 37 -4.71 1.82 -0.17
CA THR A 37 -4.15 2.52 0.97
C THR A 37 -4.87 2.10 2.23
N CYS A 38 -4.11 1.80 3.27
CA CYS A 38 -4.64 1.47 4.58
C CYS A 38 -4.54 2.67 5.50
N VAL A 39 -5.65 3.01 6.13
CA VAL A 39 -5.72 4.10 7.08
C VAL A 39 -5.80 3.48 8.47
N GLU A 40 -4.81 3.77 9.31
CA GLU A 40 -4.77 3.26 10.66
C GLU A 40 -5.32 4.29 11.65
N GLN A 41 -6.22 3.82 12.51
CA GLN A 41 -6.61 4.59 13.67
C GLN A 41 -5.63 4.24 14.78
N LYS A 42 -4.78 5.20 15.14
CA LYS A 42 -3.81 4.99 16.21
C LYS A 42 -4.53 5.02 17.55
N LEU A 43 -4.41 3.93 18.31
CA LEU A 43 -4.94 3.88 19.65
C LEU A 43 -4.03 4.66 20.59
N PRO A 44 -4.60 5.44 21.54
CA PRO A 44 -3.78 6.19 22.49
C PRO A 44 -3.02 5.26 23.44
N TYR A 45 -1.82 5.65 23.80
CA TYR A 45 -1.07 4.96 24.84
C TYR A 45 -1.76 5.19 26.19
N PRO A 46 -1.74 4.20 27.11
CA PRO A 46 -2.45 4.29 28.38
C PRO A 46 -2.09 5.47 29.30
N GLY A 47 -1.00 6.19 29.03
CA GLY A 47 -0.59 7.34 29.82
C GLY A 47 -1.03 8.70 29.28
N ASP A 48 -1.56 8.76 28.07
CA ASP A 48 -1.83 10.01 27.35
C ASP A 48 -3.32 10.22 27.06
N LEU A 49 -4.17 9.80 27.97
CA LEU A 49 -5.62 9.81 27.76
C LEU A 49 -6.20 11.19 27.44
N GLU A 50 -5.69 12.25 28.06
CA GLU A 50 -6.21 13.60 27.83
C GLU A 50 -5.77 14.18 26.48
N VAL A 51 -4.51 13.98 26.11
CA VAL A 51 -3.99 14.44 24.83
C VAL A 51 -4.56 13.60 23.70
N SER A 52 -4.74 12.31 23.94
CA SER A 52 -5.26 11.37 22.97
C SER A 52 -6.72 11.62 22.63
N ALA A 53 -7.54 11.98 23.61
CA ALA A 53 -8.96 12.25 23.38
C ALA A 53 -9.19 13.44 22.45
N MET A 54 -8.26 14.40 22.43
CA MET A 54 -8.33 15.55 21.53
C MET A 54 -7.74 15.24 20.14
N ALA A 55 -6.83 14.29 20.05
CA ALA A 55 -6.17 13.91 18.80
C ALA A 55 -6.95 12.88 17.99
N TYR A 56 -7.84 12.13 18.61
CA TYR A 56 -8.59 11.05 17.97
C TYR A 56 -10.05 11.41 17.76
N THR A 57 -10.28 12.57 17.18
CA THR A 57 -11.62 12.91 16.73
C THR A 57 -11.89 12.16 15.41
N GLY A 58 -13.16 11.87 15.13
CA GLY A 58 -13.55 11.28 13.86
C GLY A 58 -13.07 12.10 12.64
N ASP A 59 -12.75 13.37 12.88
CA ASP A 59 -12.26 14.28 11.85
C ASP A 59 -10.88 13.88 11.31
N ASP A 60 -9.98 13.36 12.17
CA ASP A 60 -8.66 12.89 11.74
C ASP A 60 -8.77 11.74 10.75
N LEU A 61 -9.65 10.78 11.06
CA LEU A 61 -9.86 9.65 10.17
C LEU A 61 -10.47 10.08 8.86
N VAL A 62 -11.42 11.02 8.89
CA VAL A 62 -12.03 11.57 7.69
C VAL A 62 -10.98 12.28 6.83
N GLN A 63 -10.11 13.09 7.45
CA GLN A 63 -9.05 13.80 6.74
C GLN A 63 -8.03 12.84 6.14
N GLN A 64 -7.62 11.82 6.87
CA GLN A 64 -6.70 10.82 6.35
C GLN A 64 -7.31 10.06 5.17
N THR A 65 -8.59 9.72 5.26
CA THR A 65 -9.30 9.03 4.19
C THR A 65 -9.40 9.91 2.95
N GLN A 66 -9.71 11.19 3.11
CA GLN A 66 -9.80 12.12 1.99
C GLN A 66 -8.43 12.33 1.33
N ALA A 67 -7.38 12.47 2.13
CA ALA A 67 -6.02 12.59 1.60
C ALA A 67 -5.62 11.35 0.82
N ALA A 68 -5.95 10.17 1.35
CA ALA A 68 -5.66 8.91 0.67
C ALA A 68 -6.42 8.79 -0.65
N LYS A 69 -7.68 9.19 -0.68
CA LYS A 69 -8.48 9.18 -1.91
C LYS A 69 -7.87 10.08 -2.98
N SER A 70 -7.50 11.29 -2.60
CA SER A 70 -6.89 12.25 -3.53
C SER A 70 -5.57 11.72 -4.07
N TYR A 71 -4.76 11.16 -3.19
CA TYR A 71 -3.47 10.59 -3.56
C TYR A 71 -3.63 9.43 -4.56
N LEU A 72 -4.52 8.48 -4.24
CA LEU A 72 -4.73 7.32 -5.11
C LEU A 72 -5.32 7.72 -6.45
N ARG A 73 -6.15 8.76 -6.48
CA ARG A 73 -6.71 9.26 -7.73
C ARG A 73 -5.62 9.80 -8.66
N GLU A 74 -4.63 10.49 -8.09
CA GLU A 74 -3.49 10.98 -8.88
C GLU A 74 -2.71 9.82 -9.49
N VAL A 75 -2.41 8.79 -8.69
CA VAL A 75 -1.70 7.61 -9.19
C VAL A 75 -2.54 6.88 -10.24
N GLN A 76 -3.82 6.71 -9.96
CA GLN A 76 -4.77 6.09 -10.89
C GLN A 76 -4.75 6.78 -12.24
N THR A 77 -4.84 8.11 -12.24
CA THR A 77 -4.85 8.89 -13.48
C THR A 77 -3.58 8.65 -14.30
N LYS A 78 -2.43 8.64 -13.63
CA LYS A 78 -1.16 8.41 -14.33
C LYS A 78 -1.10 7.03 -14.99
N LEU A 79 -1.57 6.00 -14.28
CA LEU A 79 -1.58 4.65 -14.83
C LEU A 79 -2.61 4.49 -15.94
N GLU A 80 -3.78 5.11 -15.80
CA GLU A 80 -4.82 5.06 -16.82
C GLU A 80 -4.38 5.74 -18.12
N GLN A 81 -3.53 6.76 -18.03
CA GLN A 81 -2.93 7.40 -19.21
C GLN A 81 -2.07 6.45 -20.00
N GLN A 82 -1.58 5.38 -19.38
CA GLN A 82 -0.80 4.33 -20.03
C GLN A 82 -1.69 3.19 -20.58
N GLY A 83 -3.00 3.34 -20.48
CA GLY A 83 -3.93 2.32 -20.95
C GLY A 83 -4.20 1.20 -19.95
N ILE A 84 -3.86 1.40 -18.69
CA ILE A 84 -4.04 0.38 -17.64
C ILE A 84 -5.38 0.59 -16.97
N LEU A 85 -6.12 -0.50 -16.75
CA LEU A 85 -7.35 -0.46 -15.99
C LEU A 85 -7.01 -0.45 -14.49
N VAL A 86 -7.45 0.58 -13.79
CA VAL A 86 -7.06 0.80 -12.39
C VAL A 86 -8.30 1.03 -11.52
N SER A 87 -8.34 0.36 -10.38
CA SER A 87 -9.31 0.67 -9.33
C SER A 87 -8.57 1.03 -8.05
N THR A 88 -9.25 1.74 -7.16
CA THR A 88 -8.67 2.19 -5.91
C THR A 88 -9.51 1.72 -4.73
N MET A 89 -8.85 1.40 -3.64
CA MET A 89 -9.51 0.97 -2.41
C MET A 89 -8.83 1.61 -1.21
N ILE A 90 -9.64 1.97 -0.21
CA ILE A 90 -9.14 2.46 1.07
C ILE A 90 -9.73 1.59 2.15
N MET A 91 -8.86 1.00 2.97
CA MET A 91 -9.27 0.13 4.06
C MET A 91 -8.81 0.72 5.38
N GLN A 92 -9.61 0.52 6.41
CA GLN A 92 -9.23 0.86 7.77
C GLN A 92 -8.69 -0.39 8.45
N GLY A 93 -7.70 -0.20 9.32
CA GLY A 93 -7.19 -1.28 10.15
C GLY A 93 -5.71 -1.55 9.91
N GLN A 94 -5.29 -2.73 10.31
CA GLN A 94 -3.89 -3.14 10.20
C GLN A 94 -3.51 -3.39 8.75
N PRO A 95 -2.40 -2.80 8.26
CA PRO A 95 -2.04 -2.92 6.85
C PRO A 95 -1.87 -4.35 6.36
N VAL A 96 -1.18 -5.19 7.10
CA VAL A 96 -0.92 -6.57 6.67
C VAL A 96 -2.23 -7.34 6.48
N GLU A 97 -3.13 -7.25 7.45
CA GLU A 97 -4.40 -7.94 7.37
C GLU A 97 -5.29 -7.39 6.25
N ALA A 98 -5.31 -6.06 6.10
CA ALA A 98 -6.09 -5.43 5.04
C ALA A 98 -5.58 -5.83 3.65
N ILE A 99 -4.26 -5.82 3.45
CA ILE A 99 -3.66 -6.20 2.18
C ILE A 99 -4.02 -7.65 1.82
N LEU A 100 -3.87 -8.56 2.77
CA LEU A 100 -4.17 -9.97 2.52
C LEU A 100 -5.67 -10.20 2.26
N ALA A 101 -6.53 -9.49 2.99
CA ALA A 101 -7.98 -9.59 2.78
C ALA A 101 -8.39 -9.07 1.40
N VAL A 102 -7.85 -7.93 0.99
CA VAL A 102 -8.15 -7.37 -0.34
C VAL A 102 -7.58 -8.25 -1.44
N ALA A 103 -6.40 -8.82 -1.24
CA ALA A 103 -5.82 -9.75 -2.21
C ALA A 103 -6.75 -10.95 -2.44
N ALA A 104 -7.33 -11.49 -1.39
CA ALA A 104 -8.29 -12.59 -1.51
C ALA A 104 -9.61 -12.13 -2.16
N GLN A 105 -10.13 -10.99 -1.71
CA GLN A 105 -11.39 -10.45 -2.21
C GLN A 105 -11.35 -10.15 -3.70
N GLU A 106 -10.24 -9.57 -4.15
CA GLU A 106 -10.05 -9.15 -5.54
C GLU A 106 -9.43 -10.22 -6.42
N ASN A 107 -9.16 -11.38 -5.87
CA ASN A 107 -8.46 -12.48 -6.56
C ASN A 107 -7.16 -12.00 -7.19
N ALA A 108 -6.35 -11.28 -6.43
CA ALA A 108 -5.09 -10.77 -6.93
C ALA A 108 -4.12 -11.91 -7.22
N ASP A 109 -3.52 -11.88 -8.39
CA ASP A 109 -2.51 -12.87 -8.81
C ASP A 109 -1.14 -12.54 -8.28
N LEU A 110 -0.92 -11.29 -7.93
CA LEU A 110 0.37 -10.80 -7.48
C LEU A 110 0.16 -9.60 -6.56
N ILE A 111 0.86 -9.60 -5.44
CA ILE A 111 0.98 -8.43 -4.59
C ILE A 111 2.34 -7.80 -4.89
N ALA A 112 2.36 -6.51 -5.19
CA ALA A 112 3.59 -5.80 -5.54
C ALA A 112 3.81 -4.65 -4.55
N ILE A 113 4.91 -4.70 -3.82
CA ILE A 113 5.22 -3.70 -2.79
C ILE A 113 6.68 -3.27 -2.87
N ALA A 114 6.95 -2.06 -2.39
CA ALA A 114 8.30 -1.59 -2.18
C ALA A 114 8.62 -1.66 -0.69
N SER A 115 9.77 -2.24 -0.37
CA SER A 115 10.26 -2.27 0.99
C SER A 115 11.15 -1.08 1.25
N HIS A 116 11.51 -0.87 2.51
CA HIS A 116 12.51 0.12 2.84
C HIS A 116 13.83 -0.21 2.17
N GLY A 117 14.52 0.81 1.68
CA GLY A 117 15.85 0.69 1.23
C GLY A 117 16.78 0.37 2.39
N ARG A 118 18.04 0.57 2.18
CA ARG A 118 19.04 0.30 3.17
C ARG A 118 18.84 1.14 4.43
N SER A 119 18.72 0.48 5.58
CA SER A 119 18.77 1.20 6.85
C SER A 119 20.23 1.58 7.15
N GLY A 120 20.44 2.66 7.91
CA GLY A 120 21.76 3.08 8.31
C GLY A 120 22.54 2.10 9.18
N LEU A 121 21.96 0.94 9.49
CA LEU A 121 22.57 -0.10 10.29
C LEU A 121 23.19 -1.22 9.45
N GLY A 122 23.24 -1.09 8.14
CA GLY A 122 23.81 -2.09 7.26
C GLY A 122 23.03 -3.37 7.13
N ARG A 123 21.85 -3.44 7.71
CA ARG A 123 20.98 -4.62 7.62
C ARG A 123 19.96 -4.42 6.52
N VAL A 124 19.58 -5.55 5.90
CA VAL A 124 18.43 -5.56 5.01
C VAL A 124 17.18 -5.40 5.86
N PHE A 125 16.51 -4.30 5.70
CA PHE A 125 15.28 -4.01 6.45
C PHE A 125 14.12 -3.91 5.47
N TYR A 126 13.16 -4.82 5.61
CA TYR A 126 12.03 -4.91 4.70
C TYR A 126 10.87 -4.00 5.10
N GLY A 127 10.92 -3.41 6.29
CA GLY A 127 9.78 -2.71 6.84
C GLY A 127 8.77 -3.68 7.46
N SER A 128 7.99 -3.19 8.41
CA SER A 128 7.05 -4.05 9.15
C SER A 128 5.95 -4.63 8.26
N VAL A 129 5.45 -3.86 7.31
CA VAL A 129 4.38 -4.32 6.42
C VAL A 129 4.91 -5.39 5.47
N ALA A 130 6.04 -5.13 4.81
CA ALA A 130 6.63 -6.10 3.88
C ALA A 130 6.98 -7.40 4.60
N ALA A 131 7.57 -7.31 5.79
CA ALA A 131 7.91 -8.49 6.56
C ALA A 131 6.66 -9.30 6.96
N GLY A 132 5.59 -8.61 7.38
CA GLY A 132 4.34 -9.26 7.74
C GLY A 132 3.68 -9.95 6.55
N ILE A 133 3.69 -9.32 5.40
CA ILE A 133 3.16 -9.92 4.17
C ILE A 133 3.97 -11.15 3.79
N LEU A 134 5.31 -11.03 3.82
CA LEU A 134 6.20 -12.12 3.44
C LEU A 134 5.95 -13.39 4.27
N GLN A 135 5.63 -13.23 5.55
CA GLN A 135 5.39 -14.36 6.43
C GLN A 135 4.04 -15.04 6.22
N ARG A 136 3.06 -14.33 5.67
CA ARG A 136 1.68 -14.80 5.63
C ARG A 136 1.10 -14.94 4.23
N VAL A 137 1.80 -14.45 3.21
CA VAL A 137 1.26 -14.43 1.85
C VAL A 137 1.08 -15.83 1.28
N ASP A 138 -0.04 -16.05 0.58
CA ASP A 138 -0.38 -17.32 -0.05
C ASP A 138 -0.38 -17.24 -1.57
N ARG A 139 0.19 -16.19 -2.13
CA ARG A 139 0.23 -15.92 -3.57
C ARG A 139 1.54 -15.24 -3.94
N PRO A 140 1.84 -15.12 -5.23
CA PRO A 140 3.06 -14.45 -5.66
C PRO A 140 3.20 -13.05 -5.08
N LEU A 141 4.40 -12.72 -4.65
CA LEU A 141 4.72 -11.44 -4.03
C LEU A 141 5.97 -10.87 -4.68
N LEU A 142 5.86 -9.68 -5.21
CA LEU A 142 7.00 -8.93 -5.73
C LEU A 142 7.37 -7.88 -4.70
N ILE A 143 8.58 -7.99 -4.17
CA ILE A 143 9.13 -6.98 -3.28
C ILE A 143 10.32 -6.34 -3.98
N ILE A 144 10.29 -5.02 -4.14
CA ILE A 144 11.46 -4.30 -4.58
C ILE A 144 12.02 -3.50 -3.42
N ARG A 145 13.32 -3.30 -3.45
CA ARG A 145 13.96 -2.42 -2.47
C ARG A 145 13.96 -1.01 -3.04
N ALA A 146 13.26 -0.11 -2.34
CA ALA A 146 13.24 1.28 -2.78
C ALA A 146 14.63 1.89 -2.62
N PRO A 147 15.06 2.73 -3.59
CA PRO A 147 16.34 3.43 -3.43
C PRO A 147 16.27 4.39 -2.26
N GLU A 148 17.44 4.63 -1.64
CA GLU A 148 17.57 5.68 -0.64
C GLU A 148 17.38 7.01 -1.34
N GLY A 149 16.50 7.85 -0.77
CA GLY A 149 16.28 9.14 -1.41
C GLY A 149 15.91 10.20 -0.45
#